data_cee5cf3642f995d1d35e4794a387c9fa
#
_entry.id   cee5cf3642f995d1d35e4794a387c9fa
#
_cell.length_a   1.000
_cell.length_b   1.000
_cell.length_c   1.000
_cell.angle_alpha   90.00
_cell.angle_beta   90.00
_cell.angle_gamma   90.00
#
_symmetry.space_group_name_H-M   'P 1'
#
loop_
_entity.id
_entity.type
_entity.pdbx_description
1 polymer ?
#
loop_
_entity_poly.entity_id
_entity_poly.type
_entity_poly.pdbx_seq_one_letter_code
_entity_poly.pdbx_strand_id
1 'polypeptide(L)'
;VNFNGDLVNKSKFKFSKINNFFQYNPEIVFEKDNIIFFDNKGSIIKFSNDSELIWKKNYYSKNEKKQKPILFFGSSEKTLIVADNIAKYYAIDINTGELLWSNNNTAPFNSQIKIYKDKFFIIDFNNTLSAYYIKNGKKVWSIKTNSSLVRSQKKLSMVIVDEKIYFNNSSGD
;
A
#
# COMPACT_ATOMS: atom_id res chain seq x y z
N VAL A 1 7.31 -19.83 -4.17
CA VAL A 1 6.99 -20.81 -3.12
C VAL A 1 5.82 -21.62 -3.64
N ASN A 2 6.03 -22.92 -3.87
CA ASN A 2 4.96 -23.84 -4.26
C ASN A 2 4.15 -24.20 -3.01
N PHE A 3 2.85 -23.99 -3.06
CA PHE A 3 1.94 -24.41 -2.02
C PHE A 3 1.61 -25.90 -2.22
N ASN A 4 2.07 -26.74 -1.30
CA ASN A 4 1.87 -28.19 -1.32
C ASN A 4 0.82 -28.68 -0.31
N GLY A 5 -0.08 -27.82 0.12
CA GLY A 5 -1.14 -28.16 1.06
C GLY A 5 -2.52 -28.20 0.43
N ASP A 6 -3.42 -28.97 1.02
CA ASP A 6 -4.82 -28.97 0.62
C ASP A 6 -5.46 -27.61 0.96
N LEU A 7 -6.17 -27.05 -0.01
CA LEU A 7 -6.97 -25.83 0.19
C LEU A 7 -8.20 -26.19 1.02
N VAL A 8 -8.12 -25.98 2.31
CA VAL A 8 -9.27 -26.12 3.21
C VAL A 8 -9.94 -24.77 3.40
N ASN A 9 -11.21 -24.68 3.05
CA ASN A 9 -11.99 -23.47 3.24
C ASN A 9 -12.33 -23.32 4.73
N LYS A 10 -11.46 -22.66 5.50
CA LYS A 10 -11.58 -22.53 6.96
C LYS A 10 -12.39 -21.32 7.43
N SER A 11 -12.56 -20.28 6.61
CA SER A 11 -13.25 -19.07 7.03
C SER A 11 -13.92 -18.33 5.88
N LYS A 12 -15.03 -17.64 6.20
CA LYS A 12 -15.72 -16.72 5.27
C LYS A 12 -15.66 -15.31 5.85
N PHE A 13 -15.05 -14.38 5.11
CA PHE A 13 -15.06 -12.97 5.46
C PHE A 13 -16.32 -12.31 4.91
N LYS A 14 -17.14 -11.69 5.76
CA LYS A 14 -18.22 -10.81 5.33
C LYS A 14 -17.73 -9.39 5.25
N PHE A 15 -17.65 -8.86 4.06
CA PHE A 15 -17.40 -7.44 3.84
C PHE A 15 -18.73 -6.69 3.77
N SER A 16 -18.87 -5.61 4.53
CA SER A 16 -19.98 -4.68 4.31
C SER A 16 -19.84 -4.09 2.92
N LYS A 17 -20.91 -4.19 2.10
CA LYS A 17 -21.07 -3.67 0.74
C LYS A 17 -19.83 -2.97 0.14
N ILE A 18 -18.99 -3.72 -0.54
CA ILE A 18 -18.02 -3.16 -1.47
C ILE A 18 -18.80 -2.92 -2.78
N ASN A 19 -19.29 -1.71 -2.97
CA ASN A 19 -19.90 -1.32 -4.24
C ASN A 19 -18.78 -1.11 -5.25
N ASN A 20 -18.78 -1.85 -6.36
CA ASN A 20 -17.86 -1.78 -7.49
C ASN A 20 -16.50 -2.48 -7.30
N PHE A 21 -16.52 -3.79 -7.29
CA PHE A 21 -15.31 -4.62 -7.45
C PHE A 21 -14.54 -4.37 -8.77
N PHE A 22 -15.22 -3.85 -9.80
CA PHE A 22 -14.65 -3.72 -11.15
C PHE A 22 -13.56 -2.65 -11.29
N GLN A 23 -13.45 -1.71 -10.36
CA GLN A 23 -12.46 -0.64 -10.40
C GLN A 23 -11.34 -0.82 -9.37
N TYR A 24 -11.30 -1.96 -8.66
CA TYR A 24 -10.58 -1.99 -7.42
C TYR A 24 -10.16 -3.40 -7.03
N ASN A 25 -8.86 -3.67 -7.14
CA ASN A 25 -8.23 -4.85 -6.55
C ASN A 25 -7.57 -4.42 -5.24
N PRO A 26 -8.17 -4.69 -4.07
CA PRO A 26 -7.56 -4.33 -2.80
C PRO A 26 -6.24 -5.09 -2.65
N GLU A 27 -5.20 -4.37 -2.27
CA GLU A 27 -3.96 -5.00 -1.86
C GLU A 27 -4.18 -5.69 -0.53
N ILE A 28 -3.72 -6.94 -0.45
CA ILE A 28 -3.84 -7.76 0.75
C ILE A 28 -2.44 -7.97 1.32
N VAL A 29 -2.28 -7.73 2.61
CA VAL A 29 -1.06 -8.04 3.35
C VAL A 29 -1.34 -9.19 4.30
N PHE A 30 -0.51 -10.20 4.24
CA PHE A 30 -0.48 -11.30 5.20
C PHE A 30 0.58 -10.99 6.25
N GLU A 31 0.17 -10.91 7.51
CA GLU A 31 1.05 -10.72 8.65
C GLU A 31 0.85 -11.88 9.61
N LYS A 32 1.80 -12.82 9.64
CA LYS A 32 1.67 -14.11 10.34
C LYS A 32 0.38 -14.80 9.88
N ASP A 33 -0.55 -15.05 10.81
CA ASP A 33 -1.85 -15.67 10.53
C ASP A 33 -2.97 -14.64 10.32
N ASN A 34 -2.64 -13.35 10.17
CA ASN A 34 -3.61 -12.28 10.02
C ASN A 34 -3.65 -11.72 8.60
N ILE A 35 -4.79 -11.16 8.22
CA ILE A 35 -5.02 -10.53 6.94
C ILE A 35 -5.31 -9.05 7.14
N ILE A 36 -4.62 -8.19 6.37
CA ILE A 36 -4.84 -6.76 6.36
C ILE A 36 -5.26 -6.35 4.95
N PHE A 37 -6.33 -5.60 4.84
CA PHE A 37 -6.83 -5.04 3.59
C PHE A 37 -7.56 -3.72 3.84
N PHE A 38 -8.14 -3.10 2.82
CA PHE A 38 -8.83 -1.82 2.95
C PHE A 38 -10.19 -1.80 2.23
N ASP A 39 -11.11 -0.96 2.69
CA ASP A 39 -12.41 -0.74 2.07
C ASP A 39 -12.39 0.47 1.12
N ASN A 40 -13.48 0.68 0.37
CA ASN A 40 -13.64 1.76 -0.61
C ASN A 40 -13.66 3.19 -0.01
N LYS A 41 -13.56 3.32 1.31
CA LYS A 41 -13.43 4.60 2.02
C LYS A 41 -12.04 4.78 2.62
N GLY A 42 -11.12 3.86 2.30
CA GLY A 42 -9.76 3.87 2.84
C GLY A 42 -9.66 3.43 4.29
N SER A 43 -10.66 2.73 4.84
CA SER A 43 -10.48 2.10 6.14
C SER A 43 -9.58 0.89 6.00
N ILE A 44 -8.57 0.78 6.83
CA ILE A 44 -7.71 -0.39 6.93
C ILE A 44 -8.30 -1.31 7.98
N ILE A 45 -8.32 -2.59 7.66
CA ILE A 45 -9.02 -3.60 8.44
C ILE A 45 -8.07 -4.79 8.63
N LYS A 46 -7.90 -5.23 9.87
CA LYS A 46 -7.12 -6.43 10.22
C LYS A 46 -8.04 -7.49 10.81
N PHE A 47 -7.96 -8.69 10.25
CA PHE A 47 -8.64 -9.88 10.74
C PHE A 47 -7.64 -10.96 11.12
N SER A 48 -8.00 -11.77 12.11
CA SER A 48 -7.32 -13.03 12.39
C SER A 48 -7.67 -14.10 11.34
N ASN A 49 -6.94 -15.22 11.34
CA ASN A 49 -7.27 -16.40 10.53
C ASN A 49 -8.62 -17.03 10.91
N ASP A 50 -9.11 -16.81 12.12
CA ASP A 50 -10.41 -17.27 12.58
C ASP A 50 -11.56 -16.30 12.21
N SER A 51 -11.27 -15.32 11.34
CA SER A 51 -12.24 -14.31 10.87
C SER A 51 -12.71 -13.34 11.96
N GLU A 52 -11.96 -13.17 13.04
CA GLU A 52 -12.24 -12.19 14.06
C GLU A 52 -11.63 -10.83 13.70
N LEU A 53 -12.41 -9.77 13.88
CA LEU A 53 -11.94 -8.41 13.67
C LEU A 53 -10.98 -8.01 14.78
N ILE A 54 -9.69 -7.82 14.45
CA ILE A 54 -8.70 -7.36 15.41
C ILE A 54 -8.78 -5.85 15.57
N TRP A 55 -8.71 -5.11 14.45
CA TRP A 55 -8.93 -3.66 14.44
C TRP A 55 -9.39 -3.16 13.07
N LYS A 56 -10.07 -1.99 13.10
CA LYS A 56 -10.44 -1.21 11.92
C LYS A 56 -10.14 0.26 12.18
N LYS A 57 -9.34 0.88 11.32
CA LYS A 57 -8.92 2.28 11.43
C LYS A 57 -9.13 3.02 10.12
N ASN A 58 -9.37 4.33 10.21
CA ASN A 58 -9.49 5.19 9.03
C ASN A 58 -8.88 6.56 9.34
N TYR A 59 -7.94 6.98 8.51
CA TYR A 59 -7.15 8.21 8.68
C TYR A 59 -7.50 9.29 7.65
N TYR A 60 -8.66 9.16 7.00
CA TYR A 60 -9.15 10.08 5.99
C TYR A 60 -10.26 10.96 6.53
N SER A 61 -10.21 12.25 6.18
CA SER A 61 -11.30 13.21 6.37
C SER A 61 -12.53 12.84 5.54
N LYS A 62 -13.67 13.48 5.81
CA LYS A 62 -14.90 13.27 5.02
C LYS A 62 -14.71 13.54 3.52
N ASN A 63 -13.90 14.55 3.17
CA ASN A 63 -13.65 14.90 1.77
C ASN A 63 -12.71 13.92 1.08
N GLU A 64 -11.66 13.45 1.75
CA GLU A 64 -10.75 12.42 1.23
C GLU A 64 -11.49 11.09 0.99
N LYS A 65 -12.39 10.67 1.89
CA LYS A 65 -13.22 9.46 1.73
C LYS A 65 -14.11 9.48 0.49
N LYS A 66 -14.59 10.67 0.08
CA LYS A 66 -15.38 10.83 -1.16
C LYS A 66 -14.56 10.55 -2.42
N GLN A 67 -13.24 10.72 -2.36
CA GLN A 67 -12.32 10.44 -3.45
C GLN A 67 -12.03 8.94 -3.62
N LYS A 68 -12.54 8.11 -2.71
CA LYS A 68 -12.37 6.64 -2.73
C LYS A 68 -10.88 6.26 -2.82
N PRO A 69 -10.08 6.56 -1.81
CA PRO A 69 -8.63 6.33 -1.85
C PRO A 69 -8.31 4.86 -2.09
N ILE A 70 -7.37 4.62 -3.01
CA ILE A 70 -6.80 3.30 -3.30
C ILE A 70 -5.47 3.24 -2.57
N LEU A 71 -5.32 2.26 -1.71
CA LEU A 71 -4.16 2.13 -0.84
C LEU A 71 -3.15 1.13 -1.40
N PHE A 72 -1.88 1.48 -1.23
CA PHE A 72 -0.73 0.62 -1.48
C PHE A 72 -0.06 0.33 -0.14
N PHE A 73 0.31 -0.92 0.09
CA PHE A 73 0.86 -1.37 1.35
C PHE A 73 2.30 -1.84 1.21
N GLY A 74 3.09 -1.56 2.26
CA GLY A 74 4.38 -2.19 2.50
C GLY A 74 4.49 -2.51 3.98
N SER A 75 4.82 -3.74 4.35
CA SER A 75 4.91 -4.15 5.75
C SER A 75 6.34 -4.48 6.14
N SER A 76 6.74 -4.03 7.30
CA SER A 76 7.89 -4.48 8.07
C SER A 76 7.40 -5.12 9.38
N GLU A 77 8.30 -5.66 10.22
CA GLU A 77 7.92 -6.44 11.41
C GLU A 77 6.85 -5.80 12.30
N LYS A 78 6.89 -4.48 12.50
CA LYS A 78 5.97 -3.76 13.40
C LYS A 78 5.22 -2.62 12.73
N THR A 79 5.54 -2.32 11.48
CA THR A 79 5.04 -1.11 10.81
C THR A 79 4.39 -1.46 9.49
N LEU A 80 3.18 -0.98 9.28
CA LEU A 80 2.52 -0.96 7.98
C LEU A 80 2.67 0.44 7.38
N ILE A 81 3.38 0.52 6.25
CA ILE A 81 3.46 1.73 5.44
C ILE A 81 2.28 1.72 4.47
N VAL A 82 1.61 2.84 4.39
CA VAL A 82 0.47 3.06 3.52
C VAL A 82 0.72 4.30 2.66
N ALA A 83 0.51 4.18 1.38
CA ALA A 83 0.48 5.30 0.46
C ALA A 83 -0.75 5.18 -0.44
N ASP A 84 -1.19 6.26 -1.05
CA ASP A 84 -2.43 6.26 -1.81
C ASP A 84 -2.41 7.07 -3.11
N ASN A 85 -3.48 6.93 -3.86
CA ASN A 85 -3.72 7.64 -5.12
C ASN A 85 -4.20 9.09 -4.96
N ILE A 86 -4.24 9.63 -3.74
CA ILE A 86 -4.56 11.03 -3.43
C ILE A 86 -3.39 11.78 -2.79
N ALA A 87 -2.17 11.22 -2.93
CA ALA A 87 -0.90 11.80 -2.49
C ALA A 87 -0.62 11.77 -0.99
N LYS A 88 -1.38 11.02 -0.19
CA LYS A 88 -1.12 10.84 1.22
C LYS A 88 -0.29 9.58 1.47
N TYR A 89 0.63 9.64 2.43
CA TYR A 89 1.35 8.46 2.90
C TYR A 89 1.57 8.55 4.41
N TYR A 90 1.54 7.40 5.06
CA TYR A 90 1.60 7.33 6.51
C TYR A 90 2.06 5.95 6.97
N ALA A 91 2.42 5.85 8.23
CA ALA A 91 2.73 4.59 8.88
C ALA A 91 1.80 4.35 10.07
N ILE A 92 1.46 3.10 10.28
CA ILE A 92 0.73 2.65 11.45
C ILE A 92 1.45 1.48 12.11
N ASP A 93 1.25 1.33 13.42
CA ASP A 93 1.63 0.10 14.11
C ASP A 93 0.77 -1.05 13.59
N ILE A 94 1.39 -2.10 13.10
CA ILE A 94 0.67 -3.22 12.45
C ILE A 94 -0.16 -4.04 13.44
N ASN A 95 0.16 -3.99 14.73
CA ASN A 95 -0.56 -4.74 15.76
C ASN A 95 -1.78 -3.98 16.28
N THR A 96 -1.65 -2.68 16.56
CA THR A 96 -2.69 -1.86 17.18
C THR A 96 -3.50 -1.04 16.18
N GLY A 97 -2.96 -0.85 14.97
CA GLY A 97 -3.52 0.06 13.98
C GLY A 97 -3.34 1.54 14.34
N GLU A 98 -2.52 1.90 15.32
CA GLU A 98 -2.29 3.29 15.70
C GLU A 98 -1.40 4.03 14.71
N LEU A 99 -1.74 5.29 14.45
CA LEU A 99 -0.98 6.16 13.54
C LEU A 99 0.36 6.52 14.17
N LEU A 100 1.45 6.22 13.47
CA LEU A 100 2.80 6.60 13.89
C LEU A 100 3.22 7.95 13.34
N TRP A 101 2.97 8.18 12.06
CA TRP A 101 3.19 9.46 11.37
C TRP A 101 2.37 9.54 10.08
N SER A 102 2.13 10.75 9.57
CA SER A 102 1.41 11.00 8.31
C SER A 102 2.01 12.20 7.58
N ASN A 103 2.17 12.08 6.27
CA ASN A 103 2.73 13.09 5.38
C ASN A 103 1.94 13.13 4.06
N ASN A 104 2.16 14.19 3.28
CA ASN A 104 1.64 14.32 1.92
C ASN A 104 2.79 14.41 0.90
N ASN A 105 2.60 13.82 -0.26
CA ASN A 105 3.47 14.00 -1.42
C ASN A 105 2.88 15.08 -2.34
N THR A 106 3.66 15.52 -3.31
CA THR A 106 3.21 16.50 -4.33
C THR A 106 2.37 15.87 -5.44
N ALA A 107 2.46 14.56 -5.61
CA ALA A 107 1.74 13.81 -6.62
C ALA A 107 1.19 12.50 -6.02
N PRO A 108 0.05 12.00 -6.54
CA PRO A 108 -0.50 10.70 -6.18
C PRO A 108 0.51 9.57 -6.42
N PHE A 109 0.44 8.51 -5.61
CA PHE A 109 1.25 7.32 -5.83
C PHE A 109 0.55 6.33 -6.78
N ASN A 110 1.36 5.54 -7.49
CA ASN A 110 0.86 4.55 -8.45
C ASN A 110 1.77 3.32 -8.57
N SER A 111 2.36 2.87 -7.48
CA SER A 111 3.21 1.68 -7.51
C SER A 111 3.06 0.81 -6.27
N GLN A 112 3.66 -0.36 -6.33
CA GLN A 112 3.92 -1.15 -5.14
C GLN A 112 4.88 -0.38 -4.21
N ILE A 113 4.71 -0.58 -2.90
CA ILE A 113 5.70 -0.19 -1.91
C ILE A 113 6.69 -1.34 -1.73
N LYS A 114 7.98 -1.05 -1.79
CA LYS A 114 9.03 -2.01 -1.44
C LYS A 114 9.78 -1.51 -0.23
N ILE A 115 10.06 -2.43 0.69
CA ILE A 115 10.82 -2.16 1.90
C ILE A 115 12.17 -2.83 1.79
N TYR A 116 13.22 -2.08 2.13
CA TYR A 116 14.56 -2.60 2.23
C TYR A 116 15.33 -1.87 3.34
N LYS A 117 15.82 -2.62 4.33
CA LYS A 117 16.44 -2.09 5.55
C LYS A 117 15.50 -1.11 6.28
N ASP A 118 15.94 0.10 6.56
CA ASP A 118 15.21 1.17 7.26
C ASP A 118 14.39 2.08 6.34
N LYS A 119 14.27 1.72 5.05
CA LYS A 119 13.64 2.56 4.02
C LYS A 119 12.51 1.85 3.29
N PHE A 120 11.60 2.64 2.77
CA PHE A 120 10.63 2.19 1.78
C PHE A 120 10.76 3.02 0.49
N PHE A 121 10.39 2.38 -0.60
CA PHE A 121 10.53 2.91 -1.96
C PHE A 121 9.16 2.86 -2.65
N ILE A 122 8.83 3.93 -3.36
CA ILE A 122 7.56 4.06 -4.06
C ILE A 122 7.69 5.04 -5.23
N ILE A 123 6.86 4.84 -6.27
CA ILE A 123 6.82 5.69 -7.46
C ILE A 123 5.48 6.44 -7.48
N ASP A 124 5.54 7.71 -7.85
CA ASP A 124 4.35 8.54 -8.03
C ASP A 124 3.93 8.65 -9.50
N PHE A 125 2.77 9.27 -9.74
CA PHE A 125 2.23 9.51 -11.09
C PHE A 125 3.10 10.41 -11.96
N ASN A 126 4.07 11.13 -11.40
CA ASN A 126 5.04 11.91 -12.15
C ASN A 126 6.30 11.12 -12.54
N ASN A 127 6.24 9.78 -12.42
CA ASN A 127 7.38 8.88 -12.65
C ASN A 127 8.58 9.21 -11.76
N THR A 128 8.32 9.66 -10.53
CA THR A 128 9.35 9.93 -9.55
C THR A 128 9.45 8.76 -8.59
N LEU A 129 10.55 8.01 -8.66
CA LEU A 129 10.93 7.04 -7.65
C LEU A 129 11.50 7.78 -6.45
N SER A 130 10.98 7.52 -5.28
CA SER A 130 11.42 8.13 -4.03
C SER A 130 11.71 7.10 -2.96
N ALA A 131 12.74 7.36 -2.15
CA ALA A 131 13.08 6.63 -0.95
C ALA A 131 12.74 7.47 0.28
N TYR A 132 12.15 6.82 1.29
CA TYR A 132 11.78 7.45 2.55
C TYR A 132 12.21 6.58 3.73
N TYR A 133 12.50 7.20 4.88
CA TYR A 133 12.71 6.46 6.12
C TYR A 133 11.39 5.90 6.67
N ILE A 134 11.38 4.62 7.06
CA ILE A 134 10.20 3.97 7.69
C ILE A 134 9.81 4.68 8.99
N LYS A 135 10.78 5.07 9.81
CA LYS A 135 10.55 5.62 11.15
C LYS A 135 9.77 6.94 11.21
N ASN A 136 9.81 7.77 10.15
CA ASN A 136 9.23 9.11 10.18
C ASN A 136 8.72 9.63 8.83
N GLY A 137 8.83 8.83 7.76
CA GLY A 137 8.41 9.21 6.42
C GLY A 137 9.22 10.34 5.77
N LYS A 138 10.38 10.74 6.34
CA LYS A 138 11.23 11.76 5.72
C LYS A 138 11.86 11.22 4.45
N LYS A 139 11.79 12.02 3.38
CA LYS A 139 12.41 11.69 2.10
C LYS A 139 13.94 11.66 2.22
N VAL A 140 14.54 10.59 1.73
CA VAL A 140 16.00 10.40 1.66
C VAL A 140 16.53 10.93 0.34
N TRP A 141 15.92 10.48 -0.77
CA TRP A 141 16.24 10.91 -2.13
C TRP A 141 15.05 10.65 -3.06
N SER A 142 15.11 11.23 -4.24
CA SER A 142 14.17 10.94 -5.33
C SER A 142 14.86 11.05 -6.68
N ILE A 143 14.44 10.23 -7.65
CA ILE A 143 14.87 10.23 -9.02
C ILE A 143 13.64 10.34 -9.89
N LYS A 144 13.60 11.38 -10.72
CA LYS A 144 12.56 11.55 -11.73
C LYS A 144 13.03 10.93 -13.04
N THR A 145 12.24 10.02 -13.58
CA THR A 145 12.46 9.46 -14.92
C THR A 145 11.72 10.27 -15.97
N ASN A 146 11.96 9.96 -17.25
CA ASN A 146 11.32 10.66 -18.37
C ASN A 146 9.79 10.64 -18.23
N SER A 147 9.18 11.78 -18.54
CA SER A 147 7.73 11.90 -18.58
C SER A 147 7.21 11.55 -19.96
N SER A 148 6.28 10.63 -20.06
CA SER A 148 5.50 10.40 -21.28
C SER A 148 4.27 11.32 -21.30
N LEU A 149 3.83 11.72 -22.49
CA LEU A 149 2.55 12.42 -22.69
C LEU A 149 1.37 11.53 -22.33
N VAL A 150 1.50 10.21 -22.53
CA VAL A 150 0.53 9.20 -22.15
C VAL A 150 1.03 8.47 -20.91
N ARG A 151 0.29 8.55 -19.82
CA ARG A 151 0.64 7.89 -18.55
C ARG A 151 -0.18 6.63 -18.36
N SER A 152 0.48 5.55 -18.03
CA SER A 152 -0.21 4.31 -17.67
C SER A 152 -1.04 4.49 -16.40
N GLN A 153 -2.30 4.06 -16.46
CA GLN A 153 -3.16 3.95 -15.28
C GLN A 153 -2.90 2.67 -14.48
N LYS A 154 -2.08 1.76 -15.02
CA LYS A 154 -1.73 0.51 -14.33
C LYS A 154 -0.74 0.79 -13.21
N LYS A 155 -0.87 0.02 -12.14
CA LYS A 155 0.06 0.01 -11.01
C LYS A 155 1.46 -0.36 -11.49
N LEU A 156 2.43 0.49 -11.20
CA LEU A 156 3.83 0.26 -11.54
C LEU A 156 4.45 -0.79 -10.64
N SER A 157 5.35 -1.59 -11.21
CA SER A 157 6.05 -2.66 -10.51
C SER A 157 7.47 -2.25 -10.15
N MET A 158 7.97 -2.83 -9.06
CA MET A 158 9.32 -2.60 -8.56
C MET A 158 9.84 -3.87 -7.89
N VAL A 159 11.12 -4.15 -8.07
CA VAL A 159 11.84 -5.20 -7.35
C VAL A 159 13.19 -4.68 -6.87
N ILE A 160 13.63 -5.16 -5.70
CA ILE A 160 14.93 -4.84 -5.14
C ILE A 160 15.73 -6.14 -5.06
N VAL A 161 16.88 -6.15 -5.73
CA VAL A 161 17.81 -7.30 -5.76
C VAL A 161 19.23 -6.76 -5.62
N ASP A 162 20.02 -7.32 -4.71
CA ASP A 162 21.43 -6.95 -4.51
C ASP A 162 21.67 -5.44 -4.39
N GLU A 163 20.84 -4.78 -3.55
CA GLU A 163 20.89 -3.32 -3.31
C GLU A 163 20.55 -2.44 -4.53
N LYS A 164 20.13 -3.06 -5.64
CA LYS A 164 19.68 -2.39 -6.86
C LYS A 164 18.17 -2.39 -6.95
N ILE A 165 17.61 -1.29 -7.43
CA ILE A 165 16.16 -1.14 -7.64
C ILE A 165 15.90 -1.21 -9.14
N TYR A 166 15.08 -2.18 -9.54
CA TYR A 166 14.56 -2.31 -10.89
C TYR A 166 13.09 -1.95 -10.88
N PHE A 167 12.65 -1.07 -11.74
CA PHE A 167 11.27 -0.62 -11.81
C PHE A 167 10.90 -0.23 -13.24
N ASN A 168 9.61 -0.34 -13.56
CA ASN A 168 9.07 0.21 -14.79
C ASN A 168 8.43 1.58 -14.52
N ASN A 169 8.51 2.46 -15.51
CA ASN A 169 7.82 3.73 -15.48
C ASN A 169 6.54 3.69 -16.35
N SER A 170 5.79 4.78 -16.41
CA SER A 170 4.56 4.84 -17.21
C SER A 170 4.78 4.97 -18.71
N SER A 171 6.01 5.18 -19.16
CA SER A 171 6.38 5.22 -20.59
C SER A 171 6.75 3.83 -21.14
N GLY A 172 6.94 2.84 -20.29
CA GLY A 172 7.28 1.46 -20.67
C GLY A 172 8.78 1.20 -20.77
N ASP A 173 9.61 2.10 -20.26
CA ASP A 173 11.07 1.93 -20.17
C ASP A 173 11.44 1.16 -18.90
#